data_a291bf364b4e54274806c495f45321f1
#
_entry.id   a291bf364b4e54274806c495f45321f1
#
_cell.length_a   1.000
_cell.length_b   1.000
_cell.length_c   1.000
_cell.angle_alpha   90.00
_cell.angle_beta   90.00
_cell.angle_gamma   90.00
#
_symmetry.space_group_name_H-M   'P 1'
#
loop_
_entity.id
_entity.type
_entity.pdbx_description
1 polymer ?
#
loop_
_entity_poly.entity_id
_entity_poly.type
_entity_poly.pdbx_seq_one_letter_code
_entity_poly.pdbx_strand_id
1 'polypeptide(L)'
;VTIDKFFQRIIRSFIKELGIDINFNLELQTDPLLDTAADRLIEAIATDDKLRKWIVRFAEEQIDRNGKWDVRSEIVALGRELFREQYKTLQSEPVTPEKLTAVVGEAIARSRAVKDEMRRTASEALAVIADAGLRPEDFAYGRQGCTGYLTRINNGEIVPYGKRVQDALGSDDKWVSAKSPHRAKILSLVPQLRGLFGRLC
;
A
#
# COMPACT_ATOMS: atom_id res chain seq x y z
N VAL A 1 12.61 37.52 -25.58
CA VAL A 1 11.80 37.58 -24.32
C VAL A 1 11.24 36.18 -24.08
N THR A 2 11.64 35.53 -22.97
CA THR A 2 11.08 34.22 -22.61
C THR A 2 9.62 34.40 -22.18
N ILE A 3 8.83 33.37 -22.40
CA ILE A 3 7.40 33.31 -21.99
C ILE A 3 7.23 33.72 -20.51
N ASP A 4 8.15 33.27 -19.65
CA ASP A 4 8.14 33.59 -18.21
C ASP A 4 8.29 35.10 -17.93
N LYS A 5 9.16 35.79 -18.64
CA LYS A 5 9.32 37.27 -18.54
C LYS A 5 8.07 38.02 -18.99
N PHE A 6 7.36 37.47 -19.99
CA PHE A 6 6.10 38.03 -20.44
C PHE A 6 5.02 37.90 -19.34
N PHE A 7 4.86 36.73 -18.75
CA PHE A 7 3.92 36.52 -17.65
C PHE A 7 4.28 37.35 -16.42
N GLN A 8 5.55 37.44 -16.05
CA GLN A 8 5.97 38.33 -14.95
C GLN A 8 5.56 39.79 -15.17
N ARG A 9 5.66 40.31 -16.39
CA ARG A 9 5.20 41.66 -16.71
C ARG A 9 3.70 41.83 -16.56
N ILE A 10 2.91 40.83 -17.01
CA ILE A 10 1.46 40.84 -16.87
C ILE A 10 1.09 40.84 -15.38
N ILE A 11 1.66 39.94 -14.59
CA ILE A 11 1.37 39.84 -13.13
C ILE A 11 1.71 41.17 -12.45
N ARG A 12 2.86 41.80 -12.77
CA ARG A 12 3.24 43.10 -12.20
C ARG A 12 2.28 44.23 -12.59
N SER A 13 1.67 44.16 -13.75
CA SER A 13 0.68 45.16 -14.19
C SER A 13 -0.64 45.05 -13.41
N PHE A 14 -0.98 43.87 -12.93
CA PHE A 14 -2.24 43.55 -12.20
C PHE A 14 -2.03 43.33 -10.71
N ILE A 15 -0.85 43.66 -10.14
CA ILE A 15 -0.48 43.43 -8.75
C ILE A 15 -1.55 43.91 -7.77
N LYS A 16 -2.09 45.11 -7.97
CA LYS A 16 -3.09 45.71 -7.09
C LYS A 16 -4.42 44.98 -7.13
N GLU A 17 -4.83 44.54 -8.31
CA GLU A 17 -6.09 43.81 -8.52
C GLU A 17 -6.00 42.38 -8.01
N LEU A 18 -4.81 41.79 -8.04
CA LEU A 18 -4.54 40.43 -7.53
C LEU A 18 -4.30 40.41 -6.01
N GLY A 19 -4.18 41.56 -5.35
CA GLY A 19 -3.88 41.66 -3.92
C GLY A 19 -2.50 41.07 -3.54
N ILE A 20 -1.54 41.10 -4.48
CA ILE A 20 -0.19 40.54 -4.28
C ILE A 20 0.74 41.67 -3.80
N ASP A 21 1.71 41.38 -2.93
CA ASP A 21 2.73 42.34 -2.50
C ASP A 21 3.57 42.81 -3.71
N ILE A 22 3.91 44.10 -3.74
CA ILE A 22 4.71 44.71 -4.80
C ILE A 22 6.10 44.05 -4.93
N ASN A 23 6.63 43.52 -3.84
CA ASN A 23 7.92 42.85 -3.74
C ASN A 23 7.82 41.30 -3.89
N PHE A 24 6.77 40.79 -4.55
CA PHE A 24 6.66 39.37 -4.72
C PHE A 24 7.83 38.79 -5.55
N ASN A 25 8.30 37.62 -5.13
CA ASN A 25 9.22 36.79 -5.89
C ASN A 25 8.46 35.64 -6.56
N LEU A 26 8.66 35.48 -7.85
CA LEU A 26 8.12 34.34 -8.57
C LEU A 26 9.13 33.20 -8.48
N GLU A 27 8.79 32.16 -7.71
CA GLU A 27 9.58 30.94 -7.64
C GLU A 27 9.03 29.93 -8.66
N LEU A 28 9.87 29.52 -9.59
CA LEU A 28 9.52 28.54 -10.63
C LEU A 28 9.89 27.11 -10.21
N GLN A 29 10.75 26.97 -9.21
CA GLN A 29 11.18 25.68 -8.70
C GLN A 29 10.33 25.32 -7.46
N THR A 30 9.52 24.31 -7.60
CA THR A 30 8.63 23.85 -6.50
C THR A 30 9.37 23.06 -5.44
N ASP A 31 10.47 22.38 -5.78
CA ASP A 31 11.20 21.52 -4.83
C ASP A 31 11.75 22.28 -3.62
N PRO A 32 12.44 23.45 -3.74
CA PRO A 32 12.90 24.20 -2.58
C PRO A 32 11.77 24.70 -1.69
N LEU A 33 10.62 25.03 -2.29
CA LEU A 33 9.43 25.43 -1.53
C LEU A 33 8.86 24.26 -0.72
N LEU A 34 8.78 23.07 -1.34
CA LEU A 34 8.32 21.85 -0.68
C LEU A 34 9.26 21.44 0.44
N ASP A 35 10.56 21.53 0.24
CA ASP A 35 11.55 21.26 1.27
C ASP A 35 11.36 22.19 2.47
N THR A 36 11.23 23.49 2.23
CA THR A 36 10.98 24.48 3.29
C THR A 36 9.63 24.25 3.99
N ALA A 37 8.60 23.89 3.24
CA ALA A 37 7.27 23.59 3.81
C ALA A 37 7.30 22.31 4.66
N ALA A 38 8.02 21.29 4.22
CA ALA A 38 8.19 20.05 4.98
C ALA A 38 8.94 20.30 6.30
N ASP A 39 10.02 21.10 6.27
CA ASP A 39 10.77 21.46 7.48
C ASP A 39 9.90 22.24 8.47
N ARG A 40 9.13 23.22 8.01
CA ARG A 40 8.17 23.95 8.86
C ARG A 40 7.07 23.05 9.44
N LEU A 41 6.58 22.08 8.66
CA LEU A 41 5.59 21.12 9.15
C LEU A 41 6.17 20.25 10.25
N ILE A 42 7.43 19.80 10.09
CA ILE A 42 8.14 19.03 11.12
C ILE A 42 8.38 19.85 12.37
N GLU A 43 8.77 21.12 12.26
CA GLU A 43 8.91 22.03 13.39
C GLU A 43 7.58 22.22 14.13
N ALA A 44 6.46 22.31 13.40
CA ALA A 44 5.13 22.46 13.99
C ALA A 44 4.69 21.26 14.85
N ILE A 45 5.29 20.06 14.65
CA ILE A 45 5.03 18.88 15.47
C ILE A 45 5.31 19.14 16.96
N ALA A 46 6.27 20.00 17.27
CA ALA A 46 6.62 20.34 18.65
C ALA A 46 5.48 21.02 19.41
N THR A 47 4.64 21.77 18.71
CA THR A 47 3.56 22.61 19.29
C THR A 47 2.16 22.13 18.97
N ASP A 48 1.98 21.27 17.95
CA ASP A 48 0.68 20.73 17.53
C ASP A 48 0.54 19.26 17.91
N ASP A 49 -0.22 18.99 18.96
CA ASP A 49 -0.48 17.63 19.46
C ASP A 49 -1.25 16.75 18.47
N LYS A 50 -2.13 17.32 17.63
CA LYS A 50 -2.87 16.55 16.63
C LYS A 50 -1.95 16.12 15.51
N LEU A 51 -1.12 17.04 15.02
CA LEU A 51 -0.13 16.79 13.99
C LEU A 51 0.89 15.75 14.49
N ARG A 52 1.39 15.88 15.72
CA ARG A 52 2.30 14.92 16.34
C ARG A 52 1.74 13.51 16.38
N LYS A 53 0.50 13.34 16.87
CA LYS A 53 -0.16 12.02 16.92
C LYS A 53 -0.33 11.41 15.54
N TRP A 54 -0.64 12.23 14.55
CA TRP A 54 -0.80 11.77 13.18
C TRP A 54 0.53 11.31 12.58
N ILE A 55 1.60 12.08 12.74
CA ILE A 55 2.93 11.74 12.21
C ILE A 55 3.54 10.51 12.93
N VAL A 56 3.38 10.40 14.25
CA VAL A 56 3.83 9.22 15.00
C VAL A 56 3.15 7.96 14.45
N ARG A 57 1.82 8.00 14.30
CA ARG A 57 1.07 6.87 13.73
C ARG A 57 1.52 6.54 12.31
N PHE A 58 1.74 7.54 11.49
CA PHE A 58 2.26 7.35 10.12
C PHE A 58 3.65 6.70 10.14
N ALA A 59 4.56 7.16 11.01
CA ALA A 59 5.90 6.59 11.16
C ALA A 59 5.84 5.12 11.62
N GLU A 60 4.99 4.78 12.59
CA GLU A 60 4.76 3.40 13.04
C GLU A 60 4.27 2.50 11.89
N GLU A 61 3.29 2.97 11.10
CA GLU A 61 2.80 2.22 9.94
C GLU A 61 3.88 2.02 8.84
N GLN A 62 4.79 2.98 8.65
CA GLN A 62 5.90 2.85 7.71
C GLN A 62 6.96 1.86 8.19
N ILE A 63 7.29 1.89 9.47
CA ILE A 63 8.22 0.92 10.07
C ILE A 63 7.68 -0.51 9.90
N ASP A 64 6.40 -0.72 10.17
CA ASP A 64 5.76 -2.03 10.04
C ASP A 64 5.77 -2.55 8.58
N ARG A 65 5.77 -1.66 7.60
CA ARG A 65 5.76 -2.02 6.19
C ARG A 65 7.13 -2.32 5.60
N ASN A 66 8.14 -1.50 5.88
CA ASN A 66 9.42 -1.51 5.13
C ASN A 66 10.67 -1.27 5.97
N GLY A 67 10.58 -1.04 7.25
CA GLY A 67 11.73 -0.73 8.11
C GLY A 67 12.38 0.64 7.85
N LYS A 68 11.82 1.47 6.96
CA LYS A 68 12.28 2.84 6.69
C LYS A 68 11.19 3.82 7.10
N TRP A 69 11.61 4.88 7.80
CA TRP A 69 10.72 5.95 8.28
C TRP A 69 11.29 7.32 7.95
N ASP A 70 11.36 7.68 6.71
CA ASP A 70 11.73 9.03 6.31
C ASP A 70 10.47 9.86 6.08
N VAL A 71 9.90 10.34 7.19
CA VAL A 71 8.68 11.16 7.18
C VAL A 71 8.84 12.41 6.31
N ARG A 72 10.04 13.00 6.30
CA ARG A 72 10.32 14.20 5.50
C ARG A 72 10.18 13.93 4.01
N SER A 73 10.83 12.87 3.52
CA SER A 73 10.72 12.48 2.11
C SER A 73 9.29 12.19 1.68
N GLU A 74 8.51 11.53 2.53
CA GLU A 74 7.10 11.23 2.25
C GLU A 74 6.23 12.49 2.21
N ILE A 75 6.47 13.46 3.10
CA ILE A 75 5.78 14.77 3.08
C ILE A 75 6.11 15.51 1.78
N VAL A 76 7.38 15.54 1.35
CA VAL A 76 7.79 16.17 0.09
C VAL A 76 7.17 15.45 -1.11
N ALA A 77 7.17 14.12 -1.11
CA ALA A 77 6.55 13.33 -2.18
C ALA A 77 5.05 13.62 -2.30
N LEU A 78 4.33 13.65 -1.17
CA LEU A 78 2.91 14.03 -1.14
C LEU A 78 2.71 15.47 -1.61
N GLY A 79 3.58 16.39 -1.19
CA GLY A 79 3.56 17.79 -1.60
C GLY A 79 3.67 17.95 -3.11
N ARG A 80 4.51 17.15 -3.78
CA ARG A 80 4.62 17.18 -5.24
C ARG A 80 3.31 16.82 -5.94
N GLU A 81 2.54 15.89 -5.38
CA GLU A 81 1.22 15.53 -5.94
C GLU A 81 0.25 16.72 -5.94
N LEU A 82 0.32 17.63 -4.95
CA LEU A 82 -0.53 18.82 -4.87
C LEU A 82 -0.29 19.80 -6.02
N PHE A 83 0.90 19.78 -6.62
CA PHE A 83 1.24 20.65 -7.76
C PHE A 83 0.86 20.07 -9.13
N ARG A 84 0.38 18.80 -9.18
CA ARG A 84 -0.07 18.20 -10.44
C ARG A 84 -1.39 18.84 -10.91
N GLU A 85 -1.48 19.06 -12.22
CA GLU A 85 -2.70 19.62 -12.84
C GLU A 85 -3.97 18.83 -12.50
N GLN A 86 -3.86 17.52 -12.42
CA GLN A 86 -4.95 16.63 -12.06
C GLN A 86 -5.53 16.94 -10.67
N TYR A 87 -4.69 17.31 -9.71
CA TYR A 87 -5.16 17.71 -8.37
C TYR A 87 -5.93 19.03 -8.42
N LYS A 88 -5.47 19.99 -9.23
CA LYS A 88 -6.14 21.29 -9.40
C LYS A 88 -7.55 21.15 -9.97
N THR A 89 -7.76 20.18 -10.86
CA THR A 89 -9.09 19.91 -11.46
C THR A 89 -10.03 19.15 -10.51
N LEU A 90 -9.47 18.42 -9.53
CA LEU A 90 -10.25 17.68 -8.52
C LEU A 90 -10.70 18.54 -7.34
N GLN A 91 -10.19 19.76 -7.21
CA GLN A 91 -10.54 20.70 -6.11
C GLN A 91 -11.94 21.33 -6.29
N SER A 92 -12.97 20.52 -6.48
CA SER A 92 -14.36 21.03 -6.44
C SER A 92 -14.86 21.29 -5.02
N GLU A 93 -14.31 20.60 -4.02
CA GLU A 93 -14.60 20.81 -2.60
C GLU A 93 -13.35 20.70 -1.72
N PRO A 94 -13.15 21.55 -0.71
CA PRO A 94 -12.04 21.41 0.21
C PRO A 94 -12.14 20.10 0.99
N VAL A 95 -11.08 19.28 0.95
CA VAL A 95 -10.98 18.07 1.75
C VAL A 95 -10.68 18.49 3.19
N THR A 96 -11.64 18.31 4.10
CA THR A 96 -11.39 18.60 5.51
C THR A 96 -10.58 17.49 6.18
N PRO A 97 -9.79 17.80 7.24
CA PRO A 97 -9.04 16.79 7.99
C PRO A 97 -9.91 15.64 8.50
N GLU A 98 -11.16 15.92 8.85
CA GLU A 98 -12.13 14.93 9.34
C GLU A 98 -12.52 13.94 8.23
N LYS A 99 -12.85 14.47 7.03
CA LYS A 99 -13.16 13.63 5.85
C LYS A 99 -11.95 12.75 5.50
N LEU A 100 -10.74 13.30 5.49
CA LEU A 100 -9.52 12.55 5.21
C LEU A 100 -9.29 11.44 6.26
N THR A 101 -9.42 11.76 7.54
CA THR A 101 -9.28 10.79 8.64
C THR A 101 -10.29 9.66 8.53
N ALA A 102 -11.54 9.96 8.17
CA ALA A 102 -12.58 8.96 7.97
C ALA A 102 -12.25 8.01 6.82
N VAL A 103 -11.84 8.56 5.65
CA VAL A 103 -11.47 7.75 4.47
C VAL A 103 -10.26 6.85 4.77
N VAL A 104 -9.21 7.40 5.40
CA VAL A 104 -8.02 6.62 5.79
C VAL A 104 -8.40 5.54 6.81
N GLY A 105 -9.22 5.88 7.80
CA GLY A 105 -9.71 4.92 8.80
C GLY A 105 -10.49 3.77 8.16
N GLU A 106 -11.38 4.07 7.21
CA GLU A 106 -12.12 3.06 6.45
C GLU A 106 -11.20 2.17 5.60
N ALA A 107 -10.23 2.77 4.91
CA ALA A 107 -9.26 2.02 4.11
C ALA A 107 -8.41 1.06 4.96
N ILE A 108 -7.96 1.52 6.14
CA ILE A 108 -7.23 0.67 7.10
C ILE A 108 -8.12 -0.46 7.61
N ALA A 109 -9.36 -0.17 8.00
CA ALA A 109 -10.30 -1.18 8.47
C ALA A 109 -10.58 -2.25 7.41
N ARG A 110 -10.80 -1.84 6.16
CA ARG A 110 -10.97 -2.76 5.02
C ARG A 110 -9.73 -3.61 4.78
N SER A 111 -8.55 -2.99 4.81
CA SER A 111 -7.28 -3.72 4.64
C SER A 111 -7.08 -4.78 5.73
N ARG A 112 -7.39 -4.45 7.00
CA ARG A 112 -7.34 -5.42 8.11
C ARG A 112 -8.33 -6.55 7.91
N ALA A 113 -9.57 -6.25 7.57
CA ALA A 113 -10.60 -7.27 7.33
C ALA A 113 -10.19 -8.26 6.24
N VAL A 114 -9.62 -7.77 5.13
CA VAL A 114 -9.10 -8.62 4.05
C VAL A 114 -7.95 -9.50 4.54
N LYS A 115 -6.99 -8.94 5.29
CA LYS A 115 -5.86 -9.69 5.85
C LYS A 115 -6.32 -10.79 6.81
N ASP A 116 -7.29 -10.50 7.65
CA ASP A 116 -7.84 -11.46 8.61
C ASP A 116 -8.62 -12.57 7.90
N GLU A 117 -9.34 -12.25 6.84
CA GLU A 117 -10.02 -13.24 5.99
C GLU A 117 -9.02 -14.15 5.28
N MET A 118 -7.95 -13.57 4.71
CA MET A 118 -6.87 -14.35 4.08
C MET A 118 -6.22 -15.30 5.09
N ARG A 119 -5.91 -14.85 6.30
CA ARG A 119 -5.35 -15.70 7.36
C ARG A 119 -6.30 -16.84 7.73
N ARG A 120 -7.58 -16.55 7.94
CA ARG A 120 -8.59 -17.57 8.27
C ARG A 120 -8.67 -18.63 7.18
N THR A 121 -8.75 -18.21 5.93
CA THR A 121 -8.80 -19.11 4.77
C THR A 121 -7.53 -19.96 4.64
N ALA A 122 -6.36 -19.37 4.87
CA ALA A 122 -5.10 -20.10 4.84
C ALA A 122 -5.02 -21.12 6.01
N SER A 123 -5.45 -20.74 7.21
CA SER A 123 -5.53 -21.63 8.37
C SER A 123 -6.47 -22.80 8.11
N GLU A 124 -7.66 -22.54 7.53
CA GLU A 124 -8.62 -23.57 7.14
C GLU A 124 -8.01 -24.56 6.14
N ALA A 125 -7.30 -24.06 5.12
CA ALA A 125 -6.65 -24.92 4.13
C ALA A 125 -5.53 -25.78 4.76
N LEU A 126 -4.75 -25.22 5.68
CA LEU A 126 -3.70 -25.97 6.40
C LEU A 126 -4.31 -27.01 7.35
N ALA A 127 -5.46 -26.71 7.97
CA ALA A 127 -6.19 -27.67 8.81
C ALA A 127 -6.70 -28.87 7.97
N VAL A 128 -7.28 -28.62 6.80
CA VAL A 128 -7.69 -29.70 5.86
C VAL A 128 -6.53 -30.63 5.52
N ILE A 129 -5.33 -30.07 5.30
CA ILE A 129 -4.12 -30.85 5.03
C ILE A 129 -3.71 -31.69 6.25
N ALA A 130 -3.70 -31.08 7.44
CA ALA A 130 -3.33 -31.74 8.68
C ALA A 130 -4.32 -32.85 9.07
N ASP A 131 -5.64 -32.61 8.95
CA ASP A 131 -6.69 -33.59 9.22
C ASP A 131 -6.60 -34.81 8.30
N ALA A 132 -6.09 -34.60 7.09
CA ALA A 132 -5.76 -35.70 6.20
C ALA A 132 -4.45 -36.42 6.59
N GLY A 133 -3.78 -36.07 7.67
CA GLY A 133 -2.50 -36.66 8.09
C GLY A 133 -1.36 -36.36 7.11
N LEU A 134 -1.44 -35.25 6.38
CA LEU A 134 -0.42 -34.78 5.44
C LEU A 134 0.34 -33.59 6.02
N ARG A 135 1.56 -33.40 5.54
CA ARG A 135 2.40 -32.26 5.88
C ARG A 135 2.56 -31.35 4.67
N PRO A 136 2.86 -30.06 4.84
CA PRO A 136 3.17 -29.15 3.73
C PRO A 136 4.26 -29.67 2.78
N GLU A 137 5.23 -30.43 3.30
CA GLU A 137 6.35 -30.99 2.55
C GLU A 137 5.95 -32.15 1.64
N ASP A 138 4.79 -32.79 1.86
CA ASP A 138 4.28 -33.88 1.02
C ASP A 138 3.79 -33.34 -0.36
N PHE A 139 3.54 -32.05 -0.43
CA PHE A 139 3.09 -31.36 -1.63
C PHE A 139 4.26 -30.93 -2.54
N ALA A 140 3.95 -30.72 -3.82
CA ALA A 140 4.95 -30.27 -4.77
C ALA A 140 5.56 -28.91 -4.37
N TYR A 141 6.89 -28.80 -4.54
CA TYR A 141 7.69 -27.60 -4.29
C TYR A 141 7.75 -27.12 -2.83
N GLY A 142 7.15 -27.84 -1.87
CA GLY A 142 7.21 -27.51 -0.44
C GLY A 142 6.98 -26.02 -0.14
N ARG A 143 7.96 -25.37 0.47
CA ARG A 143 7.90 -23.93 0.82
C ARG A 143 7.67 -22.97 -0.35
N GLN A 144 7.95 -23.39 -1.56
CA GLN A 144 7.80 -22.58 -2.80
C GLN A 144 6.51 -22.91 -3.57
N GLY A 145 5.75 -23.92 -3.13
CA GLY A 145 4.48 -24.34 -3.69
C GLY A 145 3.27 -23.75 -2.97
N CYS A 146 2.11 -24.36 -3.24
CA CYS A 146 0.83 -23.93 -2.66
C CYS A 146 0.83 -23.93 -1.13
N THR A 147 1.34 -25.02 -0.52
CA THR A 147 1.36 -25.15 0.94
C THR A 147 2.29 -24.13 1.60
N GLY A 148 3.45 -23.86 0.99
CA GLY A 148 4.35 -22.81 1.47
C GLY A 148 3.75 -21.40 1.34
N TYR A 149 2.97 -21.15 0.29
CA TYR A 149 2.20 -19.92 0.17
C TYR A 149 1.15 -19.79 1.29
N LEU A 150 0.35 -20.82 1.55
CA LEU A 150 -0.61 -20.85 2.64
C LEU A 150 0.05 -20.60 4.00
N THR A 151 1.21 -21.22 4.26
CA THR A 151 1.96 -21.02 5.52
C THR A 151 2.39 -19.56 5.68
N ARG A 152 2.86 -18.90 4.63
CA ARG A 152 3.23 -17.47 4.68
C ARG A 152 2.04 -16.59 4.97
N ILE A 153 0.91 -16.79 4.28
CA ILE A 153 -0.32 -16.03 4.54
C ILE A 153 -0.80 -16.24 5.98
N ASN A 154 -0.77 -17.47 6.49
CA ASN A 154 -1.16 -17.78 7.87
C ASN A 154 -0.25 -17.07 8.89
N ASN A 155 1.04 -16.89 8.57
CA ASN A 155 1.99 -16.13 9.38
C ASN A 155 1.86 -14.61 9.22
N GLY A 156 0.95 -14.14 8.36
CA GLY A 156 0.68 -12.72 8.13
C GLY A 156 1.49 -12.07 7.02
N GLU A 157 2.27 -12.84 6.28
CA GLU A 157 2.99 -12.37 5.11
C GLU A 157 2.04 -12.30 3.90
N ILE A 158 1.53 -11.11 3.58
CA ILE A 158 0.68 -10.91 2.41
C ILE A 158 1.55 -10.61 1.20
N VAL A 159 1.79 -11.61 0.39
CA VAL A 159 2.61 -11.53 -0.82
C VAL A 159 1.85 -12.14 -2.00
N PRO A 160 2.08 -11.65 -3.24
CA PRO A 160 1.50 -12.28 -4.41
C PRO A 160 2.05 -13.70 -4.57
N TYR A 161 1.22 -14.61 -5.07
CA TYR A 161 1.67 -15.96 -5.36
C TYR A 161 2.50 -16.02 -6.66
N GLY A 162 3.53 -16.88 -6.64
CA GLY A 162 4.43 -17.07 -7.77
C GLY A 162 3.89 -18.06 -8.81
N LYS A 163 4.61 -18.19 -9.93
CA LYS A 163 4.25 -19.04 -11.05
C LYS A 163 3.93 -20.48 -10.65
N ARG A 164 4.64 -21.07 -9.69
CA ARG A 164 4.40 -22.46 -9.24
C ARG A 164 3.02 -22.66 -8.62
N VAL A 165 2.55 -21.67 -7.87
CA VAL A 165 1.19 -21.68 -7.31
C VAL A 165 0.18 -21.49 -8.43
N GLN A 166 0.43 -20.59 -9.36
CA GLN A 166 -0.43 -20.37 -10.53
C GLN A 166 -0.57 -21.64 -11.38
N ASP A 167 0.54 -22.31 -11.67
CA ASP A 167 0.57 -23.57 -12.44
C ASP A 167 -0.23 -24.68 -11.71
N ALA A 168 -0.13 -24.76 -10.38
CA ALA A 168 -0.87 -25.72 -9.58
C ALA A 168 -2.37 -25.43 -9.55
N LEU A 169 -2.76 -24.16 -9.49
CA LEU A 169 -4.17 -23.79 -9.60
C LEU A 169 -4.77 -24.14 -10.97
N GLY A 170 -3.94 -24.19 -12.02
CA GLY A 170 -4.34 -24.58 -13.36
C GLY A 170 -4.37 -26.10 -13.61
N SER A 171 -3.66 -26.91 -12.79
CA SER A 171 -3.53 -28.36 -13.03
C SER A 171 -3.33 -29.15 -11.74
N ASP A 172 -4.17 -30.16 -11.50
CA ASP A 172 -4.15 -30.99 -10.30
C ASP A 172 -2.82 -31.73 -10.12
N ASP A 173 -2.24 -32.19 -11.21
CA ASP A 173 -0.96 -32.90 -11.18
C ASP A 173 0.22 -32.07 -10.67
N LYS A 174 0.10 -30.75 -10.66
CA LYS A 174 1.13 -29.84 -10.16
C LYS A 174 1.12 -29.67 -8.64
N TRP A 175 0.12 -30.21 -7.95
CA TRP A 175 0.04 -30.18 -6.49
C TRP A 175 0.96 -31.22 -5.83
N VAL A 176 1.35 -32.26 -6.55
CA VAL A 176 2.11 -33.36 -5.97
C VAL A 176 3.11 -33.98 -6.99
N SER A 177 4.24 -34.45 -6.48
CA SER A 177 5.20 -35.21 -7.33
C SER A 177 4.59 -36.52 -7.81
N ALA A 178 4.91 -36.90 -9.05
CA ALA A 178 4.46 -38.17 -9.63
C ALA A 178 4.89 -39.42 -8.80
N LYS A 179 6.03 -39.29 -8.07
CA LYS A 179 6.62 -40.36 -7.24
C LYS A 179 6.19 -40.30 -5.77
N SER A 180 5.30 -39.37 -5.38
CA SER A 180 4.87 -39.22 -3.98
C SER A 180 4.02 -40.43 -3.57
N PRO A 181 4.28 -41.02 -2.37
CA PRO A 181 3.44 -42.09 -1.83
C PRO A 181 2.04 -41.56 -1.45
N HIS A 182 1.89 -40.26 -1.26
CA HIS A 182 0.62 -39.62 -0.88
C HIS A 182 -0.17 -39.05 -2.07
N ARG A 183 0.27 -39.39 -3.34
CA ARG A 183 -0.32 -38.77 -4.53
C ARG A 183 -1.85 -38.89 -4.62
N ALA A 184 -2.38 -40.09 -4.47
CA ALA A 184 -3.83 -40.30 -4.57
C ALA A 184 -4.60 -39.48 -3.52
N LYS A 185 -4.09 -39.43 -2.28
CA LYS A 185 -4.69 -38.69 -1.17
C LYS A 185 -4.61 -37.17 -1.40
N ILE A 186 -3.49 -36.68 -1.88
CA ILE A 186 -3.34 -35.24 -2.19
C ILE A 186 -4.29 -34.86 -3.33
N LEU A 187 -4.35 -35.62 -4.41
CA LEU A 187 -5.25 -35.32 -5.53
C LEU A 187 -6.73 -35.32 -5.12
N SER A 188 -7.15 -36.14 -4.15
CA SER A 188 -8.53 -36.10 -3.65
C SER A 188 -8.86 -34.82 -2.86
N LEU A 189 -7.85 -34.14 -2.31
CA LEU A 189 -8.01 -32.86 -1.58
C LEU A 189 -7.94 -31.63 -2.49
N VAL A 190 -7.35 -31.76 -3.66
CA VAL A 190 -7.11 -30.63 -4.57
C VAL A 190 -8.38 -29.82 -4.88
N PRO A 191 -9.55 -30.41 -5.16
CA PRO A 191 -10.75 -29.64 -5.44
C PRO A 191 -11.16 -28.72 -4.27
N GLN A 192 -11.09 -29.25 -3.02
CA GLN A 192 -11.39 -28.48 -1.83
C GLN A 192 -10.34 -27.37 -1.60
N LEU A 193 -9.06 -27.71 -1.68
CA LEU A 193 -7.98 -26.73 -1.53
C LEU A 193 -8.06 -25.63 -2.58
N ARG A 194 -8.37 -25.99 -3.84
CA ARG A 194 -8.57 -24.99 -4.92
C ARG A 194 -9.73 -24.05 -4.64
N GLY A 195 -10.84 -24.55 -4.08
CA GLY A 195 -11.96 -23.73 -3.63
C GLY A 195 -11.53 -22.70 -2.56
N LEU A 196 -10.68 -23.13 -1.60
CA LEU A 196 -10.11 -22.22 -0.58
C LEU A 196 -9.17 -21.19 -1.21
N PHE A 197 -8.32 -21.59 -2.17
CA PHE A 197 -7.47 -20.65 -2.90
C PHE A 197 -8.29 -19.60 -3.67
N GLY A 198 -9.45 -19.97 -4.23
CA GLY A 198 -10.36 -19.02 -4.88
C GLY A 198 -10.89 -17.92 -3.97
N ARG A 199 -10.86 -18.13 -2.63
CA ARG A 199 -11.20 -17.09 -1.64
C ARG A 199 -9.98 -16.23 -1.25
N LEU A 200 -8.77 -16.64 -1.59
CA LEU A 200 -7.52 -15.88 -1.35
C LEU A 200 -7.15 -14.96 -2.52
N CYS A 201 -7.76 -15.15 -3.67
CA CYS A 201 -7.59 -14.39 -4.90
C CYS A 201 -8.83 -13.56 -5.16
#